data_fa23156d79d91f204ca31a0a33f58434
#
_entry.id   fa23156d79d91f204ca31a0a33f58434
#
_cell.length_a   1.000
_cell.length_b   1.000
_cell.length_c   1.000
_cell.angle_alpha   90.00
_cell.angle_beta   90.00
_cell.angle_gamma   90.00
#
_symmetry.space_group_name_H-M   'P 1'
#
loop_
_entity.id
_entity.type
_entity.pdbx_description
1 polymer ?
#
loop_
_entity_poly.entity_id
_entity_poly.type
_entity_poly.pdbx_seq_one_letter_code
_entity_poly.pdbx_strand_id
1 'polypeptide(L)'
;QAATNQPSWSSGCAIIREKVIHSFPYAKGFFETTLPHEMGHIIFREFVGFDNPAVPSWLDEGVASYQEDQIYSMAHKVVSDAASENKLINLESLSRMEPHSINDNTSILLFYSEAVSIIDYLVKKFGKDNFILFCQNLRDKQDLERAISYVYPFRDIRQLDQAWQEYLSEDIS
;
A
#
# COMPACT_ATOMS: atom_id res chain seq x y z
N GLN A 1 -2.52 10.76 29.45
CA GLN A 1 -1.94 10.82 28.08
C GLN A 1 -1.34 9.47 27.80
N ALA A 2 -2.05 8.60 27.07
CA ALA A 2 -1.45 7.41 26.48
C ALA A 2 -0.44 7.91 25.45
N ALA A 3 0.85 7.64 25.67
CA ALA A 3 1.88 7.93 24.69
C ALA A 3 1.66 7.00 23.49
N THR A 4 1.12 7.52 22.41
CA THR A 4 1.13 6.85 21.12
C THR A 4 2.59 6.77 20.69
N ASN A 5 3.09 5.55 20.52
CA ASN A 5 4.47 5.26 20.12
C ASN A 5 4.65 5.58 18.61
N GLN A 6 4.38 6.85 18.24
CA GLN A 6 4.39 7.28 16.85
C GLN A 6 5.73 7.88 16.45
N PRO A 7 6.19 7.62 15.22
CA PRO A 7 7.38 8.26 14.68
C PRO A 7 7.20 9.79 14.64
N SER A 8 8.28 10.52 14.87
CA SER A 8 8.29 11.99 14.92
C SER A 8 7.89 12.69 13.60
N TRP A 9 7.81 11.93 12.51
CA TRP A 9 7.41 12.42 11.18
C TRP A 9 5.91 12.22 10.87
N SER A 10 5.18 11.45 11.71
CA SER A 10 3.74 11.21 11.51
C SER A 10 2.93 12.44 11.89
N SER A 11 2.15 12.97 10.94
CA SER A 11 1.23 14.10 11.15
C SER A 11 -0.15 13.70 11.67
N GLY A 12 -0.43 12.39 11.75
CA GLY A 12 -1.68 11.82 12.27
C GLY A 12 -1.58 10.33 12.46
N CYS A 13 -2.63 9.74 13.05
CA CYS A 13 -2.83 8.30 13.10
C CYS A 13 -4.31 7.95 13.21
N ALA A 14 -4.72 6.84 12.62
CA ALA A 14 -6.03 6.27 12.81
C ALA A 14 -6.01 5.19 13.90
N ILE A 15 -6.97 5.28 14.84
CA ILE A 15 -7.39 4.12 15.62
C ILE A 15 -8.47 3.41 14.81
N ILE A 16 -8.05 2.51 13.93
CA ILE A 16 -8.87 1.98 12.84
C ILE A 16 -10.18 1.36 13.36
N ARG A 17 -10.13 0.56 14.43
CA ARG A 17 -11.32 -0.08 15.02
C ARG A 17 -12.31 0.91 15.61
N GLU A 18 -11.80 2.00 16.18
CA GLU A 18 -12.62 3.06 16.77
C GLU A 18 -13.10 4.07 15.74
N LYS A 19 -12.53 4.02 14.51
CA LYS A 19 -12.76 4.98 13.42
C LYS A 19 -12.45 6.42 13.85
N VAL A 20 -11.39 6.58 14.65
CA VAL A 20 -10.96 7.86 15.18
C VAL A 20 -9.60 8.21 14.59
N ILE A 21 -9.50 9.41 14.04
CA ILE A 21 -8.25 9.96 13.52
C ILE A 21 -7.72 10.98 14.51
N HIS A 22 -6.50 10.74 15.01
CA HIS A 22 -5.77 11.68 15.84
C HIS A 22 -4.80 12.47 14.98
N SER A 23 -4.82 13.79 15.12
CA SER A 23 -3.89 14.69 14.42
C SER A 23 -3.56 15.91 15.28
N PHE A 24 -2.56 16.67 14.85
CA PHE A 24 -2.17 17.91 15.52
C PHE A 24 -2.96 19.08 14.92
N PRO A 25 -3.41 20.06 15.73
CA PRO A 25 -4.25 21.17 15.27
C PRO A 25 -3.68 22.04 14.15
N TYR A 26 -2.37 21.96 13.93
CA TYR A 26 -1.63 22.76 12.94
C TYR A 26 -0.81 21.90 11.97
N ALA A 27 -1.16 20.63 11.78
CA ALA A 27 -0.50 19.76 10.80
C ALA A 27 -0.71 20.31 9.39
N LYS A 28 0.39 20.73 8.74
CA LYS A 28 0.32 21.17 7.35
C LYS A 28 -0.09 20.01 6.46
N GLY A 29 -1.03 20.25 5.54
CA GLY A 29 -1.53 19.21 4.63
C GLY A 29 -2.47 18.19 5.28
N PHE A 30 -3.03 18.49 6.46
CA PHE A 30 -3.92 17.54 7.14
C PHE A 30 -5.09 17.11 6.27
N PHE A 31 -5.79 18.05 5.62
CA PHE A 31 -6.96 17.74 4.80
C PHE A 31 -6.58 17.18 3.43
N GLU A 32 -5.43 17.53 2.91
CA GLU A 32 -4.97 17.18 1.57
C GLU A 32 -4.23 15.82 1.52
N THR A 33 -3.59 15.44 2.64
CA THR A 33 -2.75 14.23 2.70
C THR A 33 -3.13 13.33 3.88
N THR A 34 -2.97 13.80 5.12
CA THR A 34 -3.14 12.95 6.32
C THR A 34 -4.55 12.39 6.44
N LEU A 35 -5.57 13.22 6.29
CA LEU A 35 -6.96 12.77 6.45
C LEU A 35 -7.38 11.75 5.37
N PRO A 36 -7.13 11.96 4.06
CA PRO A 36 -7.43 10.95 3.05
C PRO A 36 -6.70 9.63 3.30
N HIS A 37 -5.43 9.66 3.69
CA HIS A 37 -4.63 8.49 4.02
C HIS A 37 -5.24 7.68 5.17
N GLU A 38 -5.46 8.31 6.31
CA GLU A 38 -6.02 7.65 7.49
C GLU A 38 -7.45 7.13 7.26
N MET A 39 -8.25 7.87 6.47
CA MET A 39 -9.55 7.39 6.03
C MET A 39 -9.42 6.17 5.10
N GLY A 40 -8.41 6.14 4.25
CA GLY A 40 -8.08 5.00 3.40
C GLY A 40 -7.92 3.72 4.20
N HIS A 41 -7.12 3.75 5.28
CA HIS A 41 -6.97 2.62 6.21
C HIS A 41 -8.29 2.18 6.84
N ILE A 42 -9.07 3.13 7.37
CA ILE A 42 -10.35 2.81 8.03
C ILE A 42 -11.31 2.13 7.06
N ILE A 43 -11.49 2.72 5.87
CA ILE A 43 -12.41 2.19 4.85
C ILE A 43 -11.95 0.83 4.34
N PHE A 44 -10.65 0.70 4.04
CA PHE A 44 -10.09 -0.55 3.53
C PHE A 44 -10.21 -1.68 4.57
N ARG A 45 -9.79 -1.42 5.82
CA ARG A 45 -9.88 -2.41 6.90
C ARG A 45 -11.32 -2.77 7.26
N GLU A 46 -12.26 -1.84 7.18
CA GLU A 46 -13.67 -2.16 7.32
C GLU A 46 -14.16 -3.09 6.21
N PHE A 47 -13.66 -2.92 4.99
CA PHE A 47 -14.05 -3.73 3.84
C PHE A 47 -13.43 -5.13 3.86
N VAL A 48 -12.13 -5.25 4.14
CA VAL A 48 -11.39 -6.53 4.10
C VAL A 48 -11.36 -7.27 5.44
N GLY A 49 -11.79 -6.62 6.53
CA GLY A 49 -11.76 -7.13 7.90
C GLY A 49 -10.60 -6.54 8.71
N PHE A 50 -10.92 -6.01 9.90
CA PHE A 50 -9.94 -5.34 10.78
C PHE A 50 -8.79 -6.26 11.21
N ASP A 51 -9.08 -7.53 11.44
CA ASP A 51 -8.13 -8.54 11.93
C ASP A 51 -7.76 -9.57 10.86
N ASN A 52 -7.95 -9.23 9.59
CA ASN A 52 -7.63 -10.17 8.52
C ASN A 52 -6.09 -10.33 8.40
N PRO A 53 -5.54 -11.50 8.80
CA PRO A 53 -4.10 -11.73 8.82
C PRO A 53 -3.49 -11.88 7.42
N ALA A 54 -4.33 -12.05 6.40
CA ALA A 54 -3.87 -12.18 5.02
C ALA A 54 -3.67 -10.84 4.31
N VAL A 55 -3.95 -9.71 4.99
CA VAL A 55 -3.68 -8.37 4.46
C VAL A 55 -2.27 -7.95 4.84
N PRO A 56 -1.30 -7.98 3.92
CA PRO A 56 0.06 -7.53 4.21
C PRO A 56 0.10 -6.00 4.32
N SER A 57 1.10 -5.48 5.03
CA SER A 57 1.25 -4.03 5.28
C SER A 57 1.35 -3.23 3.99
N TRP A 58 2.04 -3.74 2.95
CA TRP A 58 2.13 -3.02 1.66
C TRP A 58 0.76 -2.80 0.99
N LEU A 59 -0.18 -3.74 1.15
CA LEU A 59 -1.51 -3.61 0.56
C LEU A 59 -2.35 -2.56 1.31
N ASP A 60 -2.28 -2.55 2.63
CA ASP A 60 -2.96 -1.56 3.47
C ASP A 60 -2.42 -0.15 3.22
N GLU A 61 -1.10 0.01 3.32
CA GLU A 61 -0.41 1.28 3.08
C GLU A 61 -0.56 1.75 1.62
N GLY A 62 -0.49 0.83 0.68
CA GLY A 62 -0.66 1.14 -0.75
C GLY A 62 -2.06 1.68 -1.05
N VAL A 63 -3.12 1.09 -0.49
CA VAL A 63 -4.49 1.59 -0.67
C VAL A 63 -4.68 2.94 0.02
N ALA A 64 -4.15 3.13 1.22
CA ALA A 64 -4.23 4.39 1.93
C ALA A 64 -3.50 5.52 1.16
N SER A 65 -2.26 5.26 0.73
CA SER A 65 -1.43 6.23 0.02
C SER A 65 -1.89 6.49 -1.43
N TYR A 66 -2.62 5.55 -2.05
CA TYR A 66 -3.19 5.74 -3.39
C TYR A 66 -4.21 6.89 -3.46
N GLN A 67 -4.71 7.36 -2.32
CA GLN A 67 -5.61 8.51 -2.21
C GLN A 67 -4.86 9.86 -2.19
N GLU A 68 -3.52 9.84 -2.18
CA GLU A 68 -2.69 11.04 -2.04
C GLU A 68 -2.02 11.41 -3.37
N ASP A 69 -2.48 12.48 -4.03
CA ASP A 69 -1.96 12.93 -5.34
C ASP A 69 -0.43 13.17 -5.34
N GLN A 70 0.10 13.70 -4.24
CA GLN A 70 1.54 14.00 -4.12
C GLN A 70 2.40 12.74 -4.00
N ILE A 71 1.96 11.77 -3.21
CA ILE A 71 2.69 10.49 -3.05
C ILE A 71 2.65 9.72 -4.36
N TYR A 72 1.53 9.71 -5.05
CA TYR A 72 1.38 9.06 -6.34
C TYR A 72 2.41 9.52 -7.38
N SER A 73 2.56 10.85 -7.56
CA SER A 73 3.52 11.39 -8.54
C SER A 73 4.99 11.14 -8.15
N MET A 74 5.30 11.17 -6.84
CA MET A 74 6.64 10.88 -6.32
C MET A 74 6.96 9.38 -6.40
N ALA A 75 6.00 8.52 -6.09
CA ALA A 75 6.16 7.07 -6.10
C ALA A 75 6.60 6.54 -7.47
N HIS A 76 6.01 7.05 -8.54
CA HIS A 76 6.37 6.67 -9.91
C HIS A 76 7.87 6.89 -10.18
N LYS A 77 8.39 8.05 -9.79
CA LYS A 77 9.82 8.37 -9.97
C LYS A 77 10.72 7.46 -9.13
N VAL A 78 10.39 7.28 -7.84
CA VAL A 78 11.20 6.46 -6.92
C VAL A 78 11.27 5.01 -7.41
N VAL A 79 10.15 4.46 -7.85
CA VAL A 79 10.07 3.08 -8.34
C VAL A 79 10.80 2.92 -9.68
N SER A 80 10.68 3.89 -10.59
CA SER A 80 11.41 3.89 -11.87
C SER A 80 12.93 3.93 -11.65
N ASP A 81 13.40 4.80 -10.76
CA ASP A 81 14.82 4.90 -10.41
C ASP A 81 15.32 3.57 -9.79
N ALA A 82 14.55 3.01 -8.85
CA ALA A 82 14.88 1.73 -8.21
C ALA A 82 14.88 0.55 -9.20
N ALA A 83 13.94 0.52 -10.14
CA ALA A 83 13.89 -0.48 -11.21
C ALA A 83 15.14 -0.44 -12.09
N SER A 84 15.55 0.77 -12.52
CA SER A 84 16.74 0.97 -13.35
C SER A 84 18.04 0.52 -12.65
N GLU A 85 18.06 0.58 -11.32
CA GLU A 85 19.21 0.20 -10.49
C GLU A 85 19.14 -1.25 -9.96
N ASN A 86 18.13 -2.03 -10.33
CA ASN A 86 17.82 -3.37 -9.80
C ASN A 86 17.72 -3.39 -8.26
N LYS A 87 17.08 -2.36 -7.68
CA LYS A 87 16.91 -2.19 -6.24
C LYS A 87 15.48 -2.41 -5.76
N LEU A 88 14.56 -2.82 -6.64
CA LEU A 88 13.19 -3.14 -6.23
C LEU A 88 13.17 -4.27 -5.20
N ILE A 89 12.31 -4.13 -4.22
CA ILE A 89 12.04 -5.15 -3.21
C ILE A 89 11.07 -6.15 -3.85
N ASN A 90 11.43 -7.44 -3.89
CA ASN A 90 10.47 -8.43 -4.38
C ASN A 90 9.23 -8.51 -3.49
N LEU A 91 8.08 -8.81 -4.10
CA LEU A 91 6.77 -8.72 -3.45
C LEU A 91 6.61 -9.70 -2.27
N GLU A 92 7.30 -10.86 -2.30
CA GLU A 92 7.33 -11.77 -1.16
C GLU A 92 8.02 -11.14 0.05
N SER A 93 9.14 -10.45 -0.16
CA SER A 93 9.86 -9.74 0.90
C SER A 93 9.05 -8.53 1.39
N LEU A 94 8.50 -7.74 0.46
CA LEU A 94 7.63 -6.61 0.77
C LEU A 94 6.43 -7.04 1.64
N SER A 95 5.86 -8.23 1.39
CA SER A 95 4.73 -8.76 2.16
C SER A 95 5.06 -9.16 3.59
N ARG A 96 6.36 -9.30 3.92
CA ARG A 96 6.84 -9.61 5.27
C ARG A 96 7.37 -8.38 6.00
N MET A 97 7.45 -7.24 5.31
CA MET A 97 7.96 -6.01 5.90
C MET A 97 6.87 -5.31 6.70
N GLU A 98 7.29 -4.78 7.86
CA GLU A 98 6.47 -3.91 8.68
C GLU A 98 7.06 -2.50 8.64
N PRO A 99 6.34 -1.47 8.13
CA PRO A 99 6.88 -0.12 7.95
C PRO A 99 7.50 0.45 9.21
N HIS A 100 6.89 0.17 10.38
CA HIS A 100 7.38 0.66 11.67
C HIS A 100 8.73 0.05 12.11
N SER A 101 9.17 -1.04 11.48
CA SER A 101 10.46 -1.66 11.76
C SER A 101 11.59 -1.18 10.83
N ILE A 102 11.26 -0.38 9.82
CA ILE A 102 12.23 0.17 8.87
C ILE A 102 12.90 1.40 9.48
N ASN A 103 14.23 1.35 9.66
CA ASN A 103 14.97 2.40 10.37
C ASN A 103 15.60 3.46 9.46
N ASP A 104 15.65 3.25 8.15
CA ASP A 104 16.23 4.22 7.22
C ASP A 104 15.17 4.83 6.28
N ASN A 105 15.33 6.13 6.01
CA ASN A 105 14.37 6.90 5.23
C ASN A 105 14.28 6.46 3.75
N THR A 106 15.33 5.90 3.19
CA THR A 106 15.36 5.46 1.80
C THR A 106 14.52 4.19 1.63
N SER A 107 14.72 3.22 2.50
CA SER A 107 13.95 1.96 2.48
C SER A 107 12.48 2.19 2.79
N ILE A 108 12.16 3.10 3.72
CA ILE A 108 10.75 3.40 4.02
C ILE A 108 10.07 4.11 2.84
N LEU A 109 10.77 5.06 2.19
CA LEU A 109 10.25 5.72 1.00
C LEU A 109 10.03 4.72 -0.15
N LEU A 110 10.97 3.80 -0.35
CA LEU A 110 10.85 2.75 -1.36
C LEU A 110 9.65 1.83 -1.06
N PHE A 111 9.50 1.39 0.19
CA PHE A 111 8.37 0.56 0.61
C PHE A 111 7.01 1.20 0.24
N TYR A 112 6.78 2.46 0.63
CA TYR A 112 5.53 3.16 0.32
C TYR A 112 5.35 3.39 -1.18
N SER A 113 6.43 3.72 -1.89
CA SER A 113 6.39 3.96 -3.33
C SER A 113 6.05 2.69 -4.12
N GLU A 114 6.63 1.55 -3.75
CA GLU A 114 6.32 0.26 -4.36
C GLU A 114 4.87 -0.16 -4.03
N ALA A 115 4.44 0.00 -2.78
CA ALA A 115 3.07 -0.29 -2.36
C ALA A 115 2.04 0.44 -3.22
N VAL A 116 2.19 1.76 -3.39
CA VAL A 116 1.31 2.58 -4.26
C VAL A 116 1.39 2.14 -5.71
N SER A 117 2.60 1.88 -6.22
CA SER A 117 2.82 1.50 -7.62
C SER A 117 2.16 0.16 -7.96
N ILE A 118 2.16 -0.81 -7.04
CA ILE A 118 1.49 -2.10 -7.22
C ILE A 118 -0.03 -1.91 -7.28
N ILE A 119 -0.60 -1.09 -6.39
CA ILE A 119 -2.04 -0.79 -6.43
C ILE A 119 -2.41 -0.12 -7.76
N ASP A 120 -1.62 0.86 -8.20
CA ASP A 120 -1.81 1.55 -9.47
C ASP A 120 -1.77 0.59 -10.66
N TYR A 121 -0.77 -0.30 -10.69
CA TYR A 121 -0.67 -1.35 -11.70
C TYR A 121 -1.92 -2.24 -11.75
N LEU A 122 -2.37 -2.74 -10.60
CA LEU A 122 -3.55 -3.61 -10.53
C LEU A 122 -4.82 -2.88 -11.02
N VAL A 123 -4.99 -1.63 -10.60
CA VAL A 123 -6.16 -0.82 -10.98
C VAL A 123 -6.11 -0.41 -12.46
N LYS A 124 -4.97 0.03 -12.98
CA LYS A 124 -4.82 0.46 -14.38
C LYS A 124 -4.89 -0.70 -15.36
N LYS A 125 -4.21 -1.81 -15.06
CA LYS A 125 -4.11 -2.95 -15.97
C LYS A 125 -5.37 -3.79 -15.99
N PHE A 126 -6.02 -3.98 -14.84
CA PHE A 126 -7.13 -4.92 -14.69
C PHE A 126 -8.47 -4.26 -14.34
N GLY A 127 -8.45 -2.99 -13.98
CA GLY A 127 -9.65 -2.22 -13.65
C GLY A 127 -10.06 -2.28 -12.17
N LYS A 128 -10.81 -1.26 -11.75
CA LYS A 128 -11.29 -1.11 -10.36
C LYS A 128 -12.17 -2.27 -9.89
N ASP A 129 -13.01 -2.80 -10.78
CA ASP A 129 -13.93 -3.88 -10.44
C ASP A 129 -13.20 -5.16 -10.05
N ASN A 130 -12.10 -5.49 -10.77
CA ASN A 130 -11.24 -6.61 -10.40
C ASN A 130 -10.50 -6.36 -9.09
N PHE A 131 -10.08 -5.13 -8.82
CA PHE A 131 -9.47 -4.80 -7.54
C PHE A 131 -10.48 -4.96 -6.38
N ILE A 132 -11.72 -4.52 -6.55
CA ILE A 132 -12.79 -4.75 -5.57
C ILE A 132 -13.05 -6.24 -5.37
N LEU A 133 -13.12 -7.02 -6.46
CA LEU A 133 -13.31 -8.47 -6.40
C LEU A 133 -12.14 -9.18 -5.68
N PHE A 134 -10.91 -8.72 -5.89
CA PHE A 134 -9.72 -9.17 -5.17
C PHE A 134 -9.87 -8.91 -3.65
N CYS A 135 -10.24 -7.70 -3.26
CA CYS A 135 -10.46 -7.35 -1.86
C CYS A 135 -11.60 -8.19 -1.23
N GLN A 136 -12.69 -8.47 -1.96
CA GLN A 136 -13.77 -9.34 -1.51
C GLN A 136 -13.28 -10.78 -1.27
N ASN A 137 -12.50 -11.34 -2.19
CA ASN A 137 -11.93 -12.67 -2.03
C ASN A 137 -10.94 -12.72 -0.86
N LEU A 138 -10.11 -11.69 -0.70
CA LEU A 138 -9.18 -11.58 0.43
C LEU A 138 -9.93 -11.53 1.78
N ARG A 139 -11.04 -10.79 1.86
CA ARG A 139 -11.93 -10.78 3.03
C ARG A 139 -12.50 -12.16 3.33
N ASP A 140 -13.07 -12.81 2.31
CA ASP A 140 -13.88 -14.02 2.49
C ASP A 140 -13.04 -15.28 2.69
N LYS A 141 -11.84 -15.31 2.13
CA LYS A 141 -10.93 -16.48 2.17
C LYS A 141 -9.75 -16.33 3.11
N GLN A 142 -9.40 -15.10 3.47
CA GLN A 142 -8.23 -14.75 4.29
C GLN A 142 -6.94 -15.43 3.79
N ASP A 143 -6.75 -15.40 2.48
CA ASP A 143 -5.64 -16.03 1.76
C ASP A 143 -5.26 -15.14 0.57
N LEU A 144 -4.09 -14.50 0.65
CA LEU A 144 -3.60 -13.57 -0.36
C LEU A 144 -3.33 -14.25 -1.69
N GLU A 145 -2.66 -15.39 -1.67
CA GLU A 145 -2.30 -16.15 -2.88
C GLU A 145 -3.55 -16.61 -3.63
N ARG A 146 -4.53 -17.09 -2.88
CA ARG A 146 -5.80 -17.51 -3.43
C ARG A 146 -6.59 -16.34 -4.01
N ALA A 147 -6.59 -15.19 -3.34
CA ALA A 147 -7.26 -13.99 -3.85
C ALA A 147 -6.61 -13.50 -5.15
N ILE A 148 -5.27 -13.49 -5.23
CA ILE A 148 -4.51 -13.15 -6.43
C ILE A 148 -4.89 -14.10 -7.57
N SER A 149 -4.76 -15.41 -7.37
CA SER A 149 -4.97 -16.41 -8.42
C SER A 149 -6.43 -16.55 -8.88
N TYR A 150 -7.38 -16.15 -8.04
CA TYR A 150 -8.79 -16.16 -8.40
C TYR A 150 -9.19 -15.00 -9.34
N VAL A 151 -8.60 -13.82 -9.14
CA VAL A 151 -9.03 -12.59 -9.82
C VAL A 151 -8.11 -12.22 -10.98
N TYR A 152 -6.81 -12.44 -10.82
CA TYR A 152 -5.81 -12.04 -11.78
C TYR A 152 -5.21 -13.25 -12.52
N PRO A 153 -4.57 -13.06 -13.69
CA PRO A 153 -3.97 -14.16 -14.45
C PRO A 153 -2.63 -14.63 -13.86
N PHE A 154 -2.50 -14.59 -12.55
CA PHE A 154 -1.29 -14.97 -11.80
C PHE A 154 -1.58 -16.18 -10.92
N ARG A 155 -0.63 -17.11 -10.81
CA ARG A 155 -0.77 -18.29 -9.95
C ARG A 155 -0.40 -17.98 -8.49
N ASP A 156 0.53 -17.04 -8.32
CA ASP A 156 1.10 -16.68 -7.03
C ASP A 156 1.60 -15.24 -7.03
N ILE A 157 2.03 -14.77 -5.87
CA ILE A 157 2.56 -13.42 -5.67
C ILE A 157 3.84 -13.16 -6.49
N ARG A 158 4.64 -14.19 -6.80
CA ARG A 158 5.87 -14.05 -7.59
C ARG A 158 5.57 -13.75 -9.06
N GLN A 159 4.49 -14.33 -9.60
CA GLN A 159 4.05 -13.98 -10.95
C GLN A 159 3.45 -12.57 -11.01
N LEU A 160 2.76 -12.14 -9.98
CA LEU A 160 2.32 -10.74 -9.86
C LEU A 160 3.53 -9.80 -9.82
N ASP A 161 4.54 -10.10 -9.00
CA ASP A 161 5.79 -9.34 -8.89
C ASP A 161 6.49 -9.21 -10.25
N GLN A 162 6.70 -10.31 -10.94
CA GLN A 162 7.33 -10.32 -12.26
C GLN A 162 6.53 -9.46 -13.27
N ALA A 163 5.23 -9.61 -13.33
CA ALA A 163 4.38 -8.87 -14.26
C ALA A 163 4.33 -7.37 -13.94
N TRP A 164 4.39 -6.99 -12.67
CA TRP A 164 4.51 -5.60 -12.25
C TRP A 164 5.87 -5.00 -12.65
N GLN A 165 6.97 -5.71 -12.45
CA GLN A 165 8.30 -5.26 -12.85
C GLN A 165 8.44 -5.14 -14.38
N GLU A 166 7.85 -6.07 -15.14
CA GLU A 166 7.77 -5.97 -16.61
C GLU A 166 6.99 -4.73 -17.04
N TYR A 167 5.84 -4.45 -16.42
CA TYR A 167 5.05 -3.24 -16.67
C TYR A 167 5.84 -1.96 -16.43
N LEU A 168 6.61 -1.89 -15.34
CA LEU A 168 7.48 -0.72 -15.07
C LEU A 168 8.54 -0.52 -16.15
N SER A 169 9.08 -1.58 -16.72
CA SER A 169 10.09 -1.50 -17.76
C SER A 169 9.55 -1.02 -19.12
N GLU A 170 8.27 -1.29 -19.41
CA GLU A 170 7.59 -0.81 -20.60
C GLU A 170 7.28 0.70 -20.53
N ASP A 171 6.99 1.21 -19.33
CA ASP A 171 6.65 2.63 -19.12
C ASP A 171 7.89 3.55 -19.17
N ILE A 172 9.10 2.99 -19.06
CA ILE A 172 10.40 3.70 -19.13
C ILE A 172 10.94 3.79 -20.59
N SER A 173 10.37 3.06 -21.54
CA SER A 173 10.81 2.98 -22.93
C SER A 173 10.11 3.99 -23.83
#